data_e3f3dac970765b08fec8a1ad5aa37038
#
_entry.id   e3f3dac970765b08fec8a1ad5aa37038
#
_cell.length_a   1.000
_cell.length_b   1.000
_cell.length_c   1.000
_cell.angle_alpha   90.00
_cell.angle_beta   90.00
_cell.angle_gamma   90.00
#
_symmetry.space_group_name_H-M   'P 1'
#
loop_
_entity.id
_entity.type
_entity.pdbx_description
1 polymer ?
#
loop_
_entity_poly.entity_id
_entity_poly.type
_entity_poly.pdbx_seq_one_letter_code
_entity_poly.pdbx_strand_id
1 'polypeptide(L)'
;DGRGRCGKDRAQSGAVYLRGAVRGVPEATFTIPVVGTVAVGIRLTQRVVSELDDPTLYNPAIGSRGEGEPGAWRLQANAAWGFDGDNGDGEFYVVYTVDDGELRAKEAPPTLDTFTQSIAKYDRDSTAGGSYIVDGLTVLMAGDDAEGHQVYTVSEGRARVNGYGVDMPTSRRLTYAAVPDLRRIDTEVHTADAASTQSGGQRITVAHPPLHDVEAVRITTRKTVSVVHGSYSGAADTLPDTSIVSIVECRQGDTVYTAGADYKKNGDTVDWSPTGNEPATGSTYSCTYECVTSAEPKGLDADGFRIEGAASGTSILITYRQALPRLDRLALNQEGQFVWLQGVASESNPRSPSLPASLLPIATVAQTWRDTRTVRSDGVRVVPFSEIETINRRIDAVQ
;
A
#
# COMPACT_ATOMS: atom_id res chain seq x y z
N ASP A 1 -2.57 23.76 4.40
CA ASP A 1 -3.21 24.03 5.70
C ASP A 1 -3.98 22.80 6.18
N GLY A 2 -3.24 21.84 6.78
CA GLY A 2 -3.79 20.62 7.35
C GLY A 2 -4.45 20.88 8.71
N ARG A 3 -5.57 21.58 8.74
CA ARG A 3 -6.43 21.60 9.93
C ARG A 3 -7.27 20.32 9.91
N GLY A 4 -6.77 19.27 10.59
CA GLY A 4 -7.54 18.07 10.87
C GLY A 4 -8.89 18.49 11.48
N ARG A 5 -9.99 18.00 10.92
CA ARG A 5 -11.32 18.22 11.51
C ARG A 5 -11.35 17.50 12.86
N CYS A 6 -11.56 18.24 13.94
CA CYS A 6 -11.72 17.70 15.28
C CYS A 6 -13.19 17.81 15.69
N GLY A 7 -13.74 16.75 16.25
CA GLY A 7 -15.07 16.70 16.85
C GLY A 7 -14.98 16.87 18.38
N LYS A 8 -16.02 17.46 18.99
CA LYS A 8 -16.17 17.46 20.45
C LYS A 8 -16.99 16.24 20.84
N ASP A 9 -16.40 15.39 21.67
CA ASP A 9 -17.12 14.28 22.31
C ASP A 9 -17.42 14.62 23.76
N ARG A 10 -18.61 14.29 24.23
CA ARG A 10 -19.09 14.54 25.60
C ARG A 10 -19.47 13.21 26.25
N ALA A 11 -18.65 12.78 27.19
CA ALA A 11 -18.91 11.59 27.99
C ALA A 11 -19.62 12.00 29.28
N GLN A 12 -20.79 11.42 29.52
CA GLN A 12 -21.61 11.72 30.69
C GLN A 12 -21.00 11.14 31.97
N SER A 13 -21.35 11.73 33.11
CA SER A 13 -21.03 11.16 34.42
C SER A 13 -21.75 9.81 34.62
N GLY A 14 -21.08 8.87 35.25
CA GLY A 14 -21.62 7.54 35.45
C GLY A 14 -20.87 6.76 36.54
N ALA A 15 -21.14 5.47 36.63
CA ALA A 15 -20.43 4.56 37.48
C ALA A 15 -19.93 3.36 36.69
N VAL A 16 -18.72 2.93 36.99
CA VAL A 16 -18.07 1.79 36.33
C VAL A 16 -17.56 0.80 37.37
N TYR A 17 -17.69 -0.49 37.09
CA TYR A 17 -17.08 -1.53 37.93
C TYR A 17 -15.67 -1.85 37.42
N LEU A 18 -14.66 -1.45 38.20
CA LEU A 18 -13.24 -1.67 37.87
C LEU A 18 -12.49 -2.19 39.09
N ARG A 19 -11.72 -3.25 38.91
CA ARG A 19 -10.87 -3.86 39.96
C ARG A 19 -11.60 -4.11 41.28
N GLY A 20 -12.76 -4.74 41.21
CA GLY A 20 -13.52 -5.18 42.39
C GLY A 20 -14.33 -4.09 43.09
N ALA A 21 -14.44 -2.88 42.53
CA ALA A 21 -15.25 -1.82 43.14
C ALA A 21 -16.01 -1.01 42.07
N VAL A 22 -17.18 -0.49 42.48
CA VAL A 22 -17.94 0.49 41.68
C VAL A 22 -17.33 1.85 41.93
N ARG A 23 -16.95 2.55 40.87
CA ARG A 23 -16.30 3.88 40.90
C ARG A 23 -17.13 4.87 40.13
N GLY A 24 -17.33 6.04 40.71
CA GLY A 24 -17.93 7.17 40.00
C GLY A 24 -16.94 7.77 39.00
N VAL A 25 -17.43 8.08 37.82
CA VAL A 25 -16.67 8.77 36.77
C VAL A 25 -17.35 10.11 36.48
N PRO A 26 -16.67 11.25 36.64
CA PRO A 26 -17.25 12.54 36.35
C PRO A 26 -17.44 12.75 34.85
N GLU A 27 -18.33 13.65 34.49
CA GLU A 27 -18.50 14.10 33.11
C GLU A 27 -17.20 14.70 32.56
N ALA A 28 -16.88 14.39 31.27
CA ALA A 28 -15.75 14.96 30.58
C ALA A 28 -16.10 15.31 29.13
N THR A 29 -15.42 16.35 28.63
CA THR A 29 -15.51 16.74 27.21
C THR A 29 -14.11 16.76 26.62
N PHE A 30 -13.88 16.07 25.53
CA PHE A 30 -12.60 16.06 24.83
C PHE A 30 -12.78 16.33 23.36
N THR A 31 -11.68 16.73 22.74
CA THR A 31 -11.59 16.97 21.31
C THR A 31 -10.78 15.84 20.69
N ILE A 32 -11.44 15.07 19.85
CA ILE A 32 -10.84 13.91 19.14
C ILE A 32 -10.80 14.15 17.63
N PRO A 33 -9.89 13.50 16.90
CA PRO A 33 -9.90 13.53 15.45
C PRO A 33 -11.23 12.96 14.90
N VAL A 34 -11.77 13.60 13.88
CA VAL A 34 -12.99 13.11 13.18
C VAL A 34 -12.67 12.03 12.16
N VAL A 35 -11.40 11.91 11.76
CA VAL A 35 -10.93 10.92 10.79
C VAL A 35 -10.06 9.89 11.50
N GLY A 36 -10.31 8.62 11.22
CA GLY A 36 -9.63 7.50 11.85
C GLY A 36 -10.37 6.97 13.08
N THR A 37 -9.80 5.95 13.71
CA THR A 37 -10.37 5.26 14.87
C THR A 37 -9.70 5.75 16.15
N VAL A 38 -10.49 6.22 17.11
CA VAL A 38 -10.03 6.62 18.44
C VAL A 38 -10.78 5.83 19.49
N ALA A 39 -10.05 5.16 20.39
CA ALA A 39 -10.63 4.49 21.54
C ALA A 39 -10.89 5.49 22.67
N VAL A 40 -12.12 5.51 23.19
CA VAL A 40 -12.52 6.32 24.35
C VAL A 40 -12.84 5.38 25.50
N GLY A 41 -12.38 5.73 26.70
CA GLY A 41 -12.49 4.84 27.84
C GLY A 41 -12.24 5.51 29.17
N ILE A 42 -12.05 4.69 30.18
CA ILE A 42 -11.81 5.10 31.56
C ILE A 42 -10.33 4.88 31.89
N ARG A 43 -9.66 5.93 32.39
CA ARG A 43 -8.34 5.81 33.01
C ARG A 43 -8.50 5.63 34.52
N LEU A 44 -7.92 4.57 35.04
CA LEU A 44 -7.85 4.29 36.46
C LEU A 44 -6.46 4.63 36.99
N THR A 45 -6.36 5.71 37.72
CA THR A 45 -5.13 6.11 38.43
C THR A 45 -5.19 5.60 39.86
N GLN A 46 -4.12 4.94 40.30
CA GLN A 46 -4.00 4.45 41.66
C GLN A 46 -2.77 5.08 42.34
N ARG A 47 -2.98 5.64 43.51
CA ARG A 47 -1.91 6.21 44.32
C ARG A 47 -2.03 5.69 45.75
N VAL A 48 -0.93 5.28 46.32
CA VAL A 48 -0.84 5.01 47.76
C VAL A 48 -0.61 6.31 48.46
N VAL A 49 -1.47 6.60 49.45
CA VAL A 49 -1.40 7.77 50.31
C VAL A 49 -0.94 7.33 51.68
N SER A 50 0.16 7.85 52.12
CA SER A 50 0.75 7.61 53.44
C SER A 50 0.46 8.79 54.38
N GLU A 51 0.85 8.67 55.65
CA GLU A 51 0.80 9.72 56.64
C GLU A 51 1.66 10.95 56.27
N LEU A 52 2.65 10.77 55.43
CA LEU A 52 3.48 11.86 54.89
C LEU A 52 2.74 12.69 53.85
N ASP A 53 1.82 12.08 53.12
CA ASP A 53 0.98 12.76 52.13
C ASP A 53 -0.27 13.37 52.78
N ASP A 54 -0.83 12.68 53.79
CA ASP A 54 -2.03 13.11 54.54
C ASP A 54 -1.80 12.98 56.03
N PRO A 55 -1.50 14.08 56.74
CA PRO A 55 -1.25 14.09 58.18
C PRO A 55 -2.44 13.64 59.06
N THR A 56 -3.65 13.57 58.48
CA THR A 56 -4.82 13.04 59.20
C THR A 56 -4.76 11.52 59.41
N LEU A 57 -3.80 10.84 58.78
CA LEU A 57 -3.55 9.43 58.97
C LEU A 57 -2.68 9.12 60.18
N TYR A 58 -2.13 10.09 60.87
CA TYR A 58 -1.54 9.86 62.19
C TYR A 58 -2.60 9.54 63.22
N ASN A 59 -2.26 8.71 64.15
CA ASN A 59 -3.15 8.40 65.27
C ASN A 59 -3.42 9.61 66.13
N PRO A 60 -4.69 10.14 66.20
CA PRO A 60 -5.03 11.34 66.92
C PRO A 60 -5.30 11.11 68.40
N ALA A 61 -5.19 9.85 68.90
CA ALA A 61 -5.57 9.52 70.28
C ALA A 61 -4.59 10.10 71.32
N ILE A 62 -4.87 11.30 71.80
CA ILE A 62 -4.05 12.05 72.79
C ILE A 62 -3.93 11.21 74.05
N GLY A 63 -2.69 11.07 74.54
CA GLY A 63 -2.37 10.33 75.79
C GLY A 63 -2.35 8.82 75.67
N SER A 64 -2.54 8.28 74.45
CA SER A 64 -2.38 6.83 74.18
C SER A 64 -0.93 6.50 73.86
N ARG A 65 -0.54 5.20 74.04
CA ARG A 65 0.81 4.72 73.72
C ARG A 65 1.20 4.88 72.25
N GLY A 66 0.22 5.04 71.36
CA GLY A 66 0.40 5.20 69.94
C GLY A 66 0.05 6.59 69.42
N GLU A 67 0.03 7.61 70.27
CA GLU A 67 -0.19 9.02 69.84
C GLU A 67 0.86 9.44 68.84
N GLY A 68 0.41 9.94 67.67
CA GLY A 68 1.31 10.36 66.58
C GLY A 68 2.00 9.26 65.82
N GLU A 69 1.66 7.96 66.04
CA GLU A 69 2.17 6.90 65.21
C GLU A 69 1.48 6.86 63.83
N PRO A 70 2.23 6.42 62.77
CA PRO A 70 1.68 6.30 61.41
C PRO A 70 0.49 5.34 61.37
N GLY A 71 -0.59 5.78 60.75
CA GLY A 71 -1.74 4.94 60.48
C GLY A 71 -1.56 4.04 59.23
N ALA A 72 -2.59 3.29 58.93
CA ALA A 72 -2.57 2.44 57.73
C ALA A 72 -2.57 3.28 56.44
N TRP A 73 -1.71 2.93 55.54
CA TRP A 73 -1.70 3.50 54.18
C TRP A 73 -3.02 3.25 53.47
N ARG A 74 -3.44 4.19 52.63
CA ARG A 74 -4.68 4.14 51.88
C ARG A 74 -4.41 4.12 50.41
N LEU A 75 -5.12 3.26 49.69
CA LEU A 75 -5.13 3.27 48.23
C LEU A 75 -6.19 4.27 47.75
N GLN A 76 -5.75 5.40 47.23
CA GLN A 76 -6.62 6.33 46.51
C GLN A 76 -6.69 5.86 45.03
N ALA A 77 -7.91 5.62 44.56
CA ALA A 77 -8.15 5.24 43.18
C ALA A 77 -9.11 6.27 42.56
N ASN A 78 -8.70 6.87 41.49
CA ASN A 78 -9.47 7.86 40.73
C ASN A 78 -9.78 7.31 39.32
N ALA A 79 -11.04 7.41 38.90
CA ALA A 79 -11.49 7.04 37.59
C ALA A 79 -11.94 8.28 36.82
N ALA A 80 -11.38 8.49 35.63
CA ALA A 80 -11.69 9.63 34.78
C ALA A 80 -11.82 9.19 33.32
N TRP A 81 -12.64 9.87 32.54
CA TRP A 81 -12.71 9.66 31.10
C TRP A 81 -11.39 10.09 30.44
N GLY A 82 -10.99 9.35 29.39
CA GLY A 82 -9.84 9.62 28.55
C GLY A 82 -9.99 8.98 27.18
N PHE A 83 -9.03 9.18 26.31
CA PHE A 83 -8.99 8.60 24.98
C PHE A 83 -7.57 8.14 24.62
N ASP A 84 -7.44 7.29 23.62
CA ASP A 84 -6.14 6.82 23.14
C ASP A 84 -5.36 7.98 22.50
N GLY A 85 -4.13 8.23 23.00
CA GLY A 85 -3.30 9.36 22.59
C GLY A 85 -3.47 10.65 23.41
N ASP A 86 -4.26 10.66 24.52
CA ASP A 86 -4.38 11.80 25.42
C ASP A 86 -3.19 11.98 26.38
N ASN A 87 -2.22 11.04 26.35
CA ASN A 87 -1.05 10.98 27.26
C ASN A 87 -1.40 11.03 28.75
N GLY A 88 -2.63 10.65 29.13
CA GLY A 88 -3.04 10.59 30.52
C GLY A 88 -2.43 9.38 31.25
N ASP A 89 -2.14 9.56 32.55
CA ASP A 89 -1.60 8.51 33.41
C ASP A 89 -2.67 7.48 33.81
N GLY A 90 -2.21 6.26 34.14
CA GLY A 90 -3.04 5.20 34.66
C GLY A 90 -3.41 4.11 33.65
N GLU A 91 -4.08 3.07 34.13
CA GLU A 91 -4.51 1.95 33.32
C GLU A 91 -5.77 2.34 32.52
N PHE A 92 -5.72 2.10 31.20
CA PHE A 92 -6.78 2.49 30.28
C PHE A 92 -7.73 1.36 29.95
N TYR A 93 -9.02 1.56 30.18
CA TYR A 93 -10.09 0.62 29.92
C TYR A 93 -11.02 1.18 28.83
N VAL A 94 -10.98 0.62 27.65
CA VAL A 94 -11.80 1.06 26.51
C VAL A 94 -13.28 0.77 26.80
N VAL A 95 -14.11 1.78 26.62
CA VAL A 95 -15.57 1.69 26.75
C VAL A 95 -16.25 1.67 25.38
N TYR A 96 -15.81 2.54 24.48
CA TYR A 96 -16.28 2.60 23.11
C TYR A 96 -15.18 3.12 22.16
N THR A 97 -15.38 2.96 20.87
CA THR A 97 -14.53 3.53 19.85
C THR A 97 -15.31 4.53 19.03
N VAL A 98 -14.64 5.59 18.59
CA VAL A 98 -15.15 6.52 17.59
C VAL A 98 -14.39 6.27 16.31
N ASP A 99 -15.10 5.88 15.27
CA ASP A 99 -14.53 5.50 13.98
C ASP A 99 -15.10 6.44 12.92
N ASP A 100 -14.24 7.29 12.33
CA ASP A 100 -14.62 8.34 11.38
C ASP A 100 -15.79 9.23 11.88
N GLY A 101 -15.80 9.53 13.19
CA GLY A 101 -16.83 10.34 13.83
C GLY A 101 -18.09 9.59 14.26
N GLU A 102 -18.17 8.29 14.04
CA GLU A 102 -19.26 7.42 14.53
C GLU A 102 -18.88 6.68 15.80
N LEU A 103 -19.79 6.73 16.78
CA LEU A 103 -19.61 6.04 18.07
C LEU A 103 -19.95 4.56 17.93
N ARG A 104 -19.01 3.69 18.37
CA ARG A 104 -19.21 2.24 18.47
C ARG A 104 -19.00 1.78 19.90
N ALA A 105 -20.02 1.16 20.47
CA ALA A 105 -19.87 0.51 21.78
C ALA A 105 -18.96 -0.72 21.66
N LYS A 106 -18.08 -0.92 22.64
CA LYS A 106 -17.18 -2.08 22.70
C LYS A 106 -17.94 -3.40 22.84
N GLU A 107 -19.06 -3.38 23.53
CA GLU A 107 -19.91 -4.55 23.75
C GLU A 107 -21.38 -4.14 23.64
N ALA A 108 -22.19 -5.00 22.99
CA ALA A 108 -23.62 -4.86 23.02
C ALA A 108 -24.13 -5.13 24.45
N PRO A 109 -25.21 -4.46 24.92
CA PRO A 109 -25.76 -4.73 26.24
C PRO A 109 -26.11 -6.20 26.42
N PRO A 110 -25.74 -6.83 27.54
CA PRO A 110 -25.84 -8.29 27.73
C PRO A 110 -27.25 -8.87 27.80
N THR A 111 -28.29 -8.05 27.73
CA THR A 111 -29.68 -8.43 28.00
C THR A 111 -30.45 -9.10 26.84
N LEU A 112 -29.86 -9.18 25.63
CA LEU A 112 -30.51 -9.76 24.45
C LEU A 112 -29.72 -10.90 23.78
N ASP A 113 -28.61 -11.34 24.37
CA ASP A 113 -27.66 -12.24 23.73
C ASP A 113 -28.30 -13.60 23.36
N THR A 114 -29.00 -14.25 24.28
CA THR A 114 -29.64 -15.55 24.01
C THR A 114 -30.76 -15.47 22.97
N PHE A 115 -31.52 -14.37 22.95
CA PHE A 115 -32.57 -14.15 21.96
C PHE A 115 -31.97 -13.82 20.58
N THR A 116 -30.96 -12.98 20.55
CA THR A 116 -30.23 -12.63 19.32
C THR A 116 -29.54 -13.83 18.72
N GLN A 117 -28.93 -14.69 19.56
CA GLN A 117 -28.31 -15.95 19.11
C GLN A 117 -29.34 -16.92 18.53
N SER A 118 -30.54 -17.01 19.13
CA SER A 118 -31.63 -17.86 18.63
C SER A 118 -32.14 -17.39 17.27
N ILE A 119 -32.30 -16.07 17.08
CA ILE A 119 -32.66 -15.48 15.80
C ILE A 119 -31.53 -15.71 14.76
N ALA A 120 -30.28 -15.47 15.14
CA ALA A 120 -29.15 -15.69 14.25
C ALA A 120 -29.02 -17.15 13.82
N LYS A 121 -29.29 -18.10 14.74
CA LYS A 121 -29.34 -19.52 14.41
C LYS A 121 -30.47 -19.85 13.42
N TYR A 122 -31.65 -19.34 13.67
CA TYR A 122 -32.80 -19.54 12.76
C TYR A 122 -32.53 -19.00 11.38
N ASP A 123 -31.94 -17.80 11.31
CA ASP A 123 -31.61 -17.15 10.02
C ASP A 123 -30.55 -17.96 9.25
N ARG A 124 -29.51 -18.47 9.93
CA ARG A 124 -28.49 -19.36 9.31
C ARG A 124 -29.10 -20.65 8.77
N ASP A 125 -30.00 -21.27 9.55
CA ASP A 125 -30.62 -22.52 9.18
C ASP A 125 -31.61 -22.35 8.00
N SER A 126 -32.24 -21.17 7.89
CA SER A 126 -33.25 -20.88 6.85
C SER A 126 -32.68 -20.28 5.57
N THR A 127 -31.49 -19.65 5.59
CA THR A 127 -30.94 -18.87 4.47
C THR A 127 -29.59 -19.38 3.95
N ALA A 128 -29.28 -20.66 4.10
CA ALA A 128 -28.05 -21.28 3.59
C ALA A 128 -26.76 -20.54 4.06
N GLY A 129 -26.68 -20.23 5.35
CA GLY A 129 -25.48 -19.65 5.99
C GLY A 129 -25.69 -18.28 6.63
N GLY A 130 -26.84 -17.63 6.47
CA GLY A 130 -27.20 -16.40 7.17
C GLY A 130 -26.33 -15.19 6.83
N SER A 131 -25.70 -15.17 5.64
CA SER A 131 -24.86 -14.07 5.21
C SER A 131 -25.36 -13.49 3.89
N TYR A 132 -25.97 -12.30 3.94
CA TYR A 132 -26.54 -11.61 2.77
C TYR A 132 -26.73 -10.11 3.00
N ILE A 133 -26.76 -9.34 1.91
CA ILE A 133 -27.06 -7.91 1.91
C ILE A 133 -28.58 -7.73 1.82
N VAL A 134 -29.14 -7.01 2.79
CA VAL A 134 -30.57 -6.66 2.81
C VAL A 134 -30.82 -5.46 1.87
N ASP A 135 -30.07 -4.38 2.06
CA ASP A 135 -30.10 -3.19 1.21
C ASP A 135 -28.75 -2.43 1.26
N GLY A 136 -28.56 -1.49 0.34
CA GLY A 136 -27.38 -0.63 0.30
C GLY A 136 -26.06 -1.37 0.11
N LEU A 137 -25.02 -0.95 0.84
CA LEU A 137 -23.66 -1.49 0.85
C LEU A 137 -23.02 -1.57 -0.56
N THR A 138 -23.28 -0.54 -1.36
CA THR A 138 -22.66 -0.42 -2.68
C THR A 138 -21.29 0.20 -2.54
N VAL A 139 -20.29 -0.42 -3.16
CA VAL A 139 -18.90 0.03 -3.12
C VAL A 139 -18.55 0.81 -4.37
N LEU A 140 -18.07 2.01 -4.20
CA LEU A 140 -17.58 2.88 -5.27
C LEU A 140 -16.11 3.24 -5.03
N MET A 141 -15.36 3.34 -6.10
CA MET A 141 -13.98 3.84 -6.06
C MET A 141 -14.01 5.37 -5.95
N ALA A 142 -13.26 5.92 -4.99
CA ALA A 142 -13.14 7.35 -4.74
C ALA A 142 -11.76 7.94 -5.15
N GLY A 143 -10.94 7.16 -5.86
CA GLY A 143 -9.58 7.56 -6.27
C GLY A 143 -8.50 7.04 -5.33
N ASP A 144 -7.41 7.78 -5.23
CA ASP A 144 -6.30 7.49 -4.32
C ASP A 144 -6.08 8.69 -3.39
N ASP A 145 -5.53 8.44 -2.20
CA ASP A 145 -5.15 9.49 -1.27
C ASP A 145 -3.76 10.08 -1.60
N ALA A 146 -3.32 11.06 -0.81
CA ALA A 146 -2.03 11.73 -1.02
C ALA A 146 -0.82 10.81 -0.79
N GLU A 147 -1.02 9.73 -0.05
CA GLU A 147 -0.04 8.69 0.26
C GLU A 147 -0.02 7.56 -0.79
N GLY A 148 -0.94 7.59 -1.76
CA GLY A 148 -1.08 6.59 -2.81
C GLY A 148 -1.90 5.35 -2.41
N HIS A 149 -2.62 5.40 -1.27
CA HIS A 149 -3.53 4.34 -0.90
C HIS A 149 -4.85 4.46 -1.67
N GLN A 150 -5.42 3.34 -2.00
CA GLN A 150 -6.71 3.27 -2.68
C GLN A 150 -7.85 3.64 -1.74
N VAL A 151 -8.74 4.50 -2.19
CA VAL A 151 -9.89 4.93 -1.39
C VAL A 151 -11.20 4.45 -2.02
N TYR A 152 -12.03 3.85 -1.18
CA TYR A 152 -13.35 3.36 -1.54
C TYR A 152 -14.41 3.96 -0.63
N THR A 153 -15.61 4.16 -1.15
CA THR A 153 -16.79 4.56 -0.38
C THR A 153 -17.80 3.42 -0.42
N VAL A 154 -18.25 3.01 0.75
CA VAL A 154 -19.36 2.05 0.88
C VAL A 154 -20.58 2.83 1.30
N SER A 155 -21.71 2.68 0.57
CA SER A 155 -22.95 3.36 0.92
C SER A 155 -23.53 2.83 2.22
N GLU A 156 -24.41 3.61 2.84
CA GLU A 156 -25.29 3.14 3.91
C GLU A 156 -26.03 1.88 3.50
N GLY A 157 -26.42 1.06 4.46
CA GLY A 157 -27.16 -0.16 4.18
C GLY A 157 -27.24 -1.11 5.35
N ARG A 158 -27.87 -2.25 5.10
CA ARG A 158 -28.11 -3.30 6.09
C ARG A 158 -27.69 -4.66 5.51
N ALA A 159 -27.12 -5.48 6.39
CA ALA A 159 -26.74 -6.85 6.05
C ALA A 159 -27.04 -7.79 7.19
N ARG A 160 -27.03 -9.07 6.87
CA ARG A 160 -26.89 -10.15 7.83
C ARG A 160 -25.54 -10.84 7.61
N VAL A 161 -24.82 -11.06 8.68
CA VAL A 161 -23.53 -11.77 8.64
C VAL A 161 -23.58 -12.90 9.64
N ASN A 162 -23.54 -14.14 9.16
CA ASN A 162 -23.67 -15.34 9.99
C ASN A 162 -24.94 -15.32 10.87
N GLY A 163 -26.05 -14.75 10.32
CA GLY A 163 -27.33 -14.58 11.00
C GLY A 163 -27.44 -13.32 11.88
N TYR A 164 -26.34 -12.63 12.17
CA TYR A 164 -26.38 -11.41 12.96
C TYR A 164 -26.66 -10.19 12.07
N GLY A 165 -27.54 -9.29 12.55
CA GLY A 165 -27.84 -8.04 11.85
C GLY A 165 -26.69 -7.05 11.99
N VAL A 166 -26.33 -6.43 10.87
CA VAL A 166 -25.39 -5.32 10.81
C VAL A 166 -26.07 -4.16 10.11
N ASP A 167 -26.18 -3.04 10.81
CA ASP A 167 -26.77 -1.80 10.31
C ASP A 167 -25.66 -0.75 10.13
N MET A 168 -25.61 -0.16 8.95
CA MET A 168 -24.72 0.95 8.62
C MET A 168 -25.58 2.15 8.22
N PRO A 169 -25.86 3.06 9.17
CA PRO A 169 -26.76 4.19 8.94
C PRO A 169 -26.15 5.28 8.05
N THR A 170 -24.82 5.29 7.88
CA THR A 170 -24.10 6.27 7.09
C THR A 170 -23.10 5.60 6.15
N SER A 171 -22.78 6.27 5.05
CA SER A 171 -21.72 5.83 4.14
C SER A 171 -20.35 5.89 4.81
N ARG A 172 -19.46 4.96 4.43
CA ARG A 172 -18.10 4.88 4.98
C ARG A 172 -17.06 5.01 3.90
N ARG A 173 -16.02 5.76 4.24
CA ARG A 173 -14.80 5.85 3.45
C ARG A 173 -13.79 4.84 3.99
N LEU A 174 -13.25 3.99 3.11
CA LEU A 174 -12.27 2.97 3.43
C LEU A 174 -10.99 3.24 2.67
N THR A 175 -9.87 3.18 3.36
CA THR A 175 -8.54 3.27 2.76
C THR A 175 -7.93 1.88 2.69
N TYR A 176 -7.34 1.54 1.55
CA TYR A 176 -6.70 0.25 1.33
C TYR A 176 -5.28 0.44 0.79
N ALA A 177 -4.29 0.11 1.61
CA ALA A 177 -2.88 0.09 1.22
C ALA A 177 -2.57 -1.19 0.41
N ALA A 178 -2.99 -1.22 -0.84
CA ALA A 178 -2.74 -2.35 -1.73
C ALA A 178 -1.29 -2.34 -2.22
N VAL A 179 -0.60 -3.47 -2.04
CA VAL A 179 0.77 -3.67 -2.53
C VAL A 179 0.75 -4.75 -3.61
N PRO A 180 1.35 -4.54 -4.79
CA PRO A 180 1.40 -5.55 -5.83
C PRO A 180 2.34 -6.72 -5.49
N ASP A 181 1.99 -7.90 -5.95
CA ASP A 181 2.92 -9.01 -6.04
C ASP A 181 3.80 -8.79 -7.27
N LEU A 182 5.11 -8.76 -7.08
CA LEU A 182 6.06 -8.43 -8.14
C LEU A 182 6.73 -9.68 -8.69
N ARG A 183 6.78 -9.77 -10.01
CA ARG A 183 7.55 -10.76 -10.74
C ARG A 183 8.69 -10.07 -11.49
N ARG A 184 9.90 -10.51 -11.25
CA ARG A 184 11.08 -10.02 -11.97
C ARG A 184 11.16 -10.68 -13.34
N ILE A 185 11.32 -9.86 -14.38
CA ILE A 185 11.57 -10.29 -15.76
C ILE A 185 13.04 -9.97 -16.07
N ASP A 186 13.81 -11.03 -16.29
CA ASP A 186 15.22 -10.91 -16.59
C ASP A 186 15.46 -10.83 -18.09
N THR A 187 16.16 -9.80 -18.52
CA THR A 187 16.75 -9.67 -19.86
C THR A 187 15.75 -9.83 -21.01
N GLU A 188 14.70 -9.02 -21.01
CA GLU A 188 13.87 -8.87 -22.20
C GLU A 188 14.65 -8.09 -23.27
N VAL A 189 14.62 -8.58 -24.50
CA VAL A 189 15.42 -8.06 -25.62
C VAL A 189 14.55 -7.28 -26.59
N HIS A 190 14.96 -6.04 -26.88
CA HIS A 190 14.40 -5.21 -27.94
C HIS A 190 15.48 -4.78 -28.93
N THR A 191 15.06 -4.32 -30.09
CA THR A 191 15.99 -3.76 -31.09
C THR A 191 15.86 -2.24 -31.12
N ALA A 192 16.98 -1.56 -31.08
CA ALA A 192 17.03 -0.12 -31.23
C ALA A 192 16.67 0.31 -32.65
N ASP A 193 15.78 1.23 -32.80
CA ASP A 193 15.43 1.85 -34.07
C ASP A 193 16.08 3.25 -34.24
N ALA A 194 15.79 3.92 -35.34
CA ALA A 194 16.34 5.25 -35.58
C ALA A 194 15.83 6.33 -34.60
N ALA A 195 14.67 6.12 -33.94
CA ALA A 195 14.12 7.05 -32.97
C ALA A 195 14.94 7.09 -31.67
N SER A 196 15.65 6.01 -31.34
CA SER A 196 16.49 5.92 -30.14
C SER A 196 17.65 6.95 -30.13
N THR A 197 18.08 7.41 -31.31
CA THR A 197 19.12 8.44 -31.46
C THR A 197 18.57 9.87 -31.54
N GLN A 198 17.24 10.03 -31.55
CA GLN A 198 16.57 11.32 -31.67
C GLN A 198 16.12 11.85 -30.29
N SER A 199 15.88 13.13 -30.20
CA SER A 199 15.25 13.74 -29.02
C SER A 199 13.85 13.18 -28.81
N GLY A 200 13.56 12.72 -27.60
CA GLY A 200 12.31 12.03 -27.23
C GLY A 200 12.38 10.50 -27.28
N GLY A 201 13.43 9.94 -27.86
CA GLY A 201 13.78 8.54 -27.76
C GLY A 201 12.79 7.55 -28.39
N GLN A 202 13.20 6.30 -28.43
CA GLN A 202 12.36 5.17 -28.82
C GLN A 202 11.42 4.74 -27.72
N ARG A 203 10.15 4.51 -28.03
CA ARG A 203 9.20 3.88 -27.12
C ARG A 203 9.46 2.37 -27.05
N ILE A 204 9.66 1.86 -25.85
CA ILE A 204 9.75 0.44 -25.55
C ILE A 204 8.45 0.01 -24.88
N THR A 205 7.77 -0.96 -25.45
CA THR A 205 6.60 -1.60 -24.85
C THR A 205 7.03 -2.97 -24.32
N VAL A 206 6.84 -3.19 -23.02
CA VAL A 206 7.25 -4.44 -22.37
C VAL A 206 6.32 -5.60 -22.75
N ALA A 207 6.87 -6.80 -22.83
CA ALA A 207 6.12 -8.01 -23.18
C ALA A 207 5.17 -8.46 -22.05
N HIS A 208 5.48 -8.11 -20.80
CA HIS A 208 4.70 -8.51 -19.62
C HIS A 208 4.21 -7.28 -18.84
N PRO A 209 3.19 -6.55 -19.35
CA PRO A 209 2.57 -5.47 -18.61
C PRO A 209 1.65 -6.02 -17.49
N PRO A 210 1.31 -5.23 -16.46
CA PRO A 210 1.76 -3.86 -16.23
C PRO A 210 3.17 -3.78 -15.62
N LEU A 211 3.95 -2.82 -16.10
CA LEU A 211 5.26 -2.48 -15.61
C LEU A 211 5.14 -1.79 -14.24
N HIS A 212 5.86 -2.27 -13.24
CA HIS A 212 5.97 -1.62 -11.95
C HIS A 212 7.16 -0.67 -11.90
N ASP A 213 8.35 -1.20 -12.16
CA ASP A 213 9.57 -0.43 -12.24
C ASP A 213 10.61 -1.11 -13.14
N VAL A 214 11.62 -0.35 -13.52
CA VAL A 214 12.73 -0.83 -14.35
C VAL A 214 14.00 -0.89 -13.48
N GLU A 215 14.57 -2.09 -13.34
CA GLU A 215 15.78 -2.30 -12.55
C GLU A 215 17.05 -1.95 -13.33
N ALA A 216 17.10 -2.29 -14.60
CA ALA A 216 18.24 -2.02 -15.45
C ALA A 216 17.86 -1.96 -16.93
N VAL A 217 18.47 -1.03 -17.62
CA VAL A 217 18.45 -0.96 -19.08
C VAL A 217 19.89 -0.91 -19.57
N ARG A 218 20.25 -1.83 -20.45
CA ARG A 218 21.56 -1.84 -21.11
C ARG A 218 21.37 -1.62 -22.59
N ILE A 219 22.08 -0.63 -23.13
CA ILE A 219 22.05 -0.27 -24.55
C ILE A 219 23.47 -0.29 -25.11
N THR A 220 23.58 -0.50 -26.40
CA THR A 220 24.81 -0.22 -27.12
C THR A 220 24.74 1.21 -27.65
N THR A 221 25.64 2.05 -27.22
CA THR A 221 25.76 3.44 -27.68
C THR A 221 26.95 3.61 -28.59
N ARG A 222 26.83 4.50 -29.58
CA ARG A 222 27.92 4.89 -30.48
C ARG A 222 28.51 6.20 -30.00
N LYS A 223 29.83 6.22 -29.77
CA LYS A 223 30.57 7.41 -29.35
C LYS A 223 31.75 7.67 -30.27
N THR A 224 32.11 8.93 -30.42
CA THR A 224 33.33 9.38 -31.09
C THR A 224 34.16 10.13 -30.06
N VAL A 225 35.39 9.69 -29.85
CA VAL A 225 36.32 10.27 -28.90
C VAL A 225 37.66 10.60 -29.57
N SER A 226 38.38 11.56 -29.01
CA SER A 226 39.78 11.81 -29.36
C SER A 226 40.70 10.97 -28.51
N VAL A 227 41.58 10.23 -29.15
CA VAL A 227 42.54 9.31 -28.50
C VAL A 227 43.94 9.75 -28.88
N VAL A 228 44.86 9.75 -27.93
CA VAL A 228 46.27 10.01 -28.17
C VAL A 228 46.96 8.67 -28.45
N HIS A 229 47.60 8.58 -29.62
CA HIS A 229 48.38 7.39 -29.98
C HIS A 229 49.61 7.24 -29.09
N GLY A 230 49.94 6.01 -28.75
CA GLY A 230 51.06 5.69 -27.88
C GLY A 230 52.41 6.21 -28.36
N SER A 231 53.44 6.12 -27.51
CA SER A 231 54.78 6.64 -27.77
C SER A 231 55.65 5.75 -28.64
N TYR A 232 55.15 4.64 -29.12
CA TYR A 232 55.87 3.71 -29.98
C TYR A 232 54.98 3.11 -31.06
N SER A 233 55.55 2.68 -32.16
CA SER A 233 54.86 2.06 -33.26
C SER A 233 54.19 0.74 -32.85
N GLY A 234 52.94 0.53 -33.30
CA GLY A 234 52.14 -0.66 -32.92
C GLY A 234 51.60 -0.61 -31.49
N ALA A 235 51.49 0.56 -30.87
CA ALA A 235 50.92 0.70 -29.53
C ALA A 235 49.45 0.29 -29.46
N ALA A 236 49.04 -0.14 -28.30
CA ALA A 236 47.62 -0.39 -27.99
C ALA A 236 47.08 0.81 -27.19
N ASP A 237 46.14 1.54 -27.78
CA ASP A 237 45.59 2.75 -27.18
C ASP A 237 44.26 2.42 -26.47
N THR A 238 44.23 2.69 -25.15
CA THR A 238 43.06 2.41 -24.32
C THR A 238 41.97 3.43 -24.59
N LEU A 239 40.75 2.95 -24.85
CA LEU A 239 39.56 3.78 -25.00
C LEU A 239 38.99 4.11 -23.60
N PRO A 240 38.29 5.27 -23.46
CA PRO A 240 37.81 5.73 -22.16
C PRO A 240 36.65 4.91 -21.59
N ASP A 241 35.90 4.20 -22.43
CA ASP A 241 34.80 3.34 -22.01
C ASP A 241 35.24 1.86 -21.94
N THR A 242 34.52 1.10 -21.13
CA THR A 242 34.64 -0.37 -21.03
C THR A 242 33.53 -1.07 -21.82
N SER A 243 33.65 -2.38 -21.98
CA SER A 243 32.64 -3.21 -22.68
C SER A 243 32.43 -2.76 -24.14
N ILE A 244 33.51 -2.45 -24.83
CA ILE A 244 33.46 -2.06 -26.24
C ILE A 244 33.11 -3.27 -27.09
N VAL A 245 32.04 -3.14 -27.87
CA VAL A 245 31.51 -4.16 -28.78
C VAL A 245 32.28 -4.16 -30.09
N SER A 246 32.41 -2.97 -30.72
CA SER A 246 33.04 -2.80 -32.02
C SER A 246 33.70 -1.42 -32.12
N ILE A 247 34.75 -1.35 -32.93
CA ILE A 247 35.31 -0.10 -33.42
C ILE A 247 34.72 0.15 -34.81
N VAL A 248 34.01 1.27 -34.97
CA VAL A 248 33.31 1.61 -36.21
C VAL A 248 34.29 2.28 -37.21
N GLU A 249 35.06 3.25 -36.72
CA GLU A 249 36.00 4.00 -37.53
C GLU A 249 37.11 4.62 -36.68
N CYS A 250 38.36 4.55 -37.14
CA CYS A 250 39.46 5.35 -36.63
C CYS A 250 39.94 6.26 -37.75
N ARG A 251 40.08 7.59 -37.47
CA ARG A 251 40.50 8.58 -38.48
C ARG A 251 41.36 9.67 -37.90
N GLN A 252 42.27 10.17 -38.72
CA GLN A 252 43.05 11.37 -38.42
C GLN A 252 42.99 12.37 -39.57
N GLY A 253 42.35 13.50 -39.38
CA GLY A 253 42.02 14.41 -40.47
C GLY A 253 41.20 13.70 -41.54
N ASP A 254 41.70 13.69 -42.80
CA ASP A 254 41.04 13.03 -43.93
C ASP A 254 41.45 11.53 -44.08
N THR A 255 42.44 11.07 -43.29
CA THR A 255 42.91 9.69 -43.37
C THR A 255 42.00 8.80 -42.49
N VAL A 256 41.41 7.77 -43.12
CA VAL A 256 40.62 6.73 -42.46
C VAL A 256 41.46 5.47 -42.41
N TYR A 257 41.58 4.86 -41.22
CA TYR A 257 42.33 3.64 -41.01
C TYR A 257 41.40 2.43 -41.16
N THR A 258 41.91 1.35 -41.76
CA THR A 258 41.16 0.14 -42.09
C THR A 258 41.29 -0.91 -41.00
N ALA A 259 40.17 -1.33 -40.44
CA ALA A 259 40.14 -2.42 -39.46
C ALA A 259 40.67 -3.73 -40.03
N GLY A 260 41.51 -4.42 -39.29
CA GLY A 260 42.17 -5.68 -39.69
C GLY A 260 43.48 -5.49 -40.47
N ALA A 261 43.62 -4.37 -41.23
CA ALA A 261 44.85 -4.03 -41.93
C ALA A 261 45.74 -3.06 -41.16
N ASP A 262 45.16 -1.99 -40.64
CA ASP A 262 45.89 -0.93 -39.94
C ASP A 262 45.80 -1.12 -38.42
N TYR A 263 44.61 -1.47 -37.91
CA TYR A 263 44.38 -1.72 -36.48
C TYR A 263 43.43 -2.90 -36.24
N LYS A 264 43.41 -3.40 -35.04
CA LYS A 264 42.42 -4.41 -34.57
C LYS A 264 41.89 -4.00 -33.20
N LYS A 265 40.65 -4.45 -32.89
CA LYS A 265 40.10 -4.34 -31.56
C LYS A 265 40.69 -5.42 -30.66
N ASN A 266 41.25 -5.05 -29.52
CA ASN A 266 41.76 -5.96 -28.51
C ASN A 266 41.26 -5.54 -27.12
N GLY A 267 40.24 -6.24 -26.60
CA GLY A 267 39.51 -5.80 -25.40
C GLY A 267 38.91 -4.41 -25.60
N ASP A 268 39.21 -3.47 -24.72
CA ASP A 268 38.78 -2.09 -24.76
C ASP A 268 39.87 -1.16 -25.31
N THR A 269 40.72 -1.66 -26.23
CA THR A 269 41.81 -0.89 -26.85
C THR A 269 41.75 -0.94 -28.37
N VAL A 270 42.28 0.09 -29.01
CA VAL A 270 42.68 0.10 -30.41
C VAL A 270 44.11 -0.38 -30.50
N ASP A 271 44.36 -1.57 -31.02
CA ASP A 271 45.66 -2.21 -31.12
C ASP A 271 46.21 -1.97 -32.56
N TRP A 272 47.30 -1.20 -32.66
CA TRP A 272 47.98 -0.85 -33.90
C TRP A 272 49.08 -1.82 -34.28
N SER A 273 49.14 -3.01 -33.67
CA SER A 273 50.14 -4.04 -33.97
C SER A 273 50.08 -4.63 -35.39
N PRO A 274 48.98 -4.55 -36.20
CA PRO A 274 49.05 -4.87 -37.62
C PRO A 274 50.04 -3.93 -38.34
N THR A 275 50.63 -4.42 -39.46
CA THR A 275 51.69 -3.73 -40.18
C THR A 275 51.22 -2.71 -41.21
N GLY A 276 49.95 -2.24 -41.05
CA GLY A 276 49.36 -1.17 -41.89
C GLY A 276 49.79 0.24 -41.50
N ASN A 277 49.01 1.21 -41.88
CA ASN A 277 49.23 2.61 -41.52
C ASN A 277 48.74 2.86 -40.08
N GLU A 278 49.49 3.72 -39.36
CA GLU A 278 49.12 4.15 -38.01
C GLU A 278 49.26 5.68 -37.84
N PRO A 279 48.61 6.31 -36.86
CA PRO A 279 48.85 7.72 -36.52
C PRO A 279 50.30 7.92 -36.09
N ALA A 280 50.83 9.13 -36.30
CA ALA A 280 52.15 9.43 -35.77
C ALA A 280 52.17 9.32 -34.25
N THR A 281 53.26 8.75 -33.68
CA THR A 281 53.40 8.57 -32.22
C THR A 281 53.18 9.89 -31.46
N GLY A 282 52.31 9.81 -30.41
CA GLY A 282 51.93 10.98 -29.62
C GLY A 282 50.90 11.92 -30.30
N SER A 283 50.49 11.63 -31.55
CA SER A 283 49.48 12.42 -32.20
C SER A 283 48.07 12.00 -31.80
N THR A 284 47.09 12.90 -32.00
CA THR A 284 45.70 12.64 -31.66
C THR A 284 44.92 12.21 -32.90
N TYR A 285 44.14 11.17 -32.76
CA TYR A 285 43.20 10.69 -33.78
C TYR A 285 41.78 10.54 -33.19
N SER A 286 40.77 10.50 -34.05
CA SER A 286 39.38 10.27 -33.66
C SER A 286 39.02 8.81 -33.80
N CYS A 287 38.46 8.21 -32.76
CA CYS A 287 37.96 6.85 -32.81
C CYS A 287 36.43 6.83 -32.49
N THR A 288 35.67 6.27 -33.43
CA THR A 288 34.24 5.99 -33.27
C THR A 288 34.06 4.53 -32.95
N TYR A 289 33.41 4.24 -31.83
CA TYR A 289 33.19 2.87 -31.39
C TYR A 289 31.80 2.69 -30.79
N GLU A 290 31.39 1.45 -30.62
CA GLU A 290 30.19 1.05 -29.95
C GLU A 290 30.52 0.37 -28.62
N CYS A 291 29.88 0.81 -27.53
CA CYS A 291 30.05 0.21 -26.21
C CYS A 291 28.73 0.00 -25.51
N VAL A 292 28.70 -0.98 -24.62
CA VAL A 292 27.49 -1.25 -23.79
C VAL A 292 27.51 -0.32 -22.58
N THR A 293 26.43 0.43 -22.43
CA THR A 293 26.23 1.35 -21.30
C THR A 293 24.86 1.15 -20.67
N SER A 294 24.70 1.62 -19.44
CA SER A 294 23.38 1.74 -18.83
C SER A 294 22.67 2.98 -19.33
N ALA A 295 21.36 2.86 -19.57
CA ALA A 295 20.50 3.99 -19.93
C ALA A 295 19.41 4.16 -18.88
N GLU A 296 18.98 5.41 -18.67
CA GLU A 296 17.87 5.70 -17.78
C GLU A 296 16.55 5.71 -18.56
N PRO A 297 15.53 5.01 -18.10
CA PRO A 297 14.21 5.02 -18.70
C PRO A 297 13.51 6.34 -18.43
N LYS A 298 12.81 6.89 -19.43
CA LYS A 298 12.04 8.14 -19.34
C LYS A 298 10.56 7.87 -19.59
N GLY A 299 9.67 8.59 -18.89
CA GLY A 299 8.24 8.52 -19.13
C GLY A 299 7.68 7.12 -18.93
N LEU A 300 7.92 6.54 -17.74
CA LEU A 300 7.37 5.25 -17.33
C LEU A 300 5.84 5.31 -17.24
N ASP A 301 5.21 4.28 -17.77
CA ASP A 301 3.80 3.97 -17.55
C ASP A 301 3.61 2.44 -17.45
N ALA A 302 2.38 2.00 -17.27
CA ALA A 302 2.09 0.58 -17.09
C ALA A 302 2.46 -0.32 -18.29
N ASP A 303 2.67 0.24 -19.49
CA ASP A 303 2.95 -0.53 -20.70
C ASP A 303 4.42 -0.42 -21.16
N GLY A 304 5.20 0.49 -20.57
CA GLY A 304 6.60 0.65 -20.93
C GLY A 304 7.18 2.03 -20.63
N PHE A 305 8.20 2.42 -21.42
CA PHE A 305 8.98 3.62 -21.20
C PHE A 305 9.72 4.03 -22.48
N ARG A 306 10.45 5.15 -22.44
CA ARG A 306 11.29 5.62 -23.55
C ARG A 306 12.76 5.53 -23.22
N ILE A 307 13.57 5.25 -24.26
CA ILE A 307 15.04 5.16 -24.17
C ILE A 307 15.66 6.04 -25.25
N GLU A 308 16.72 6.72 -24.87
CA GLU A 308 17.56 7.54 -25.76
C GLU A 308 19.00 7.01 -25.81
N GLY A 309 19.69 7.24 -26.92
CA GLY A 309 21.13 7.02 -27.07
C GLY A 309 21.53 5.63 -27.53
N ALA A 310 20.60 4.72 -27.83
CA ALA A 310 20.95 3.41 -28.38
C ALA A 310 21.28 3.52 -29.88
N ALA A 311 22.35 2.87 -30.31
CA ALA A 311 22.72 2.81 -31.73
C ALA A 311 21.68 1.96 -32.49
N SER A 312 21.15 2.50 -33.59
CA SER A 312 20.14 1.82 -34.40
C SER A 312 20.62 0.44 -34.87
N GLY A 313 19.73 -0.56 -34.78
CA GLY A 313 20.01 -1.95 -35.15
C GLY A 313 20.69 -2.76 -34.03
N THR A 314 21.03 -2.17 -32.89
CA THR A 314 21.63 -2.89 -31.77
C THR A 314 20.57 -3.39 -30.77
N SER A 315 20.98 -4.31 -29.90
CA SER A 315 20.07 -4.84 -28.87
C SER A 315 19.95 -3.91 -27.67
N ILE A 316 18.74 -3.77 -27.16
CA ILE A 316 18.40 -3.14 -25.89
C ILE A 316 18.00 -4.27 -24.92
N LEU A 317 18.69 -4.39 -23.80
CA LEU A 317 18.42 -5.41 -22.78
C LEU A 317 17.76 -4.76 -21.57
N ILE A 318 16.61 -5.28 -21.16
CA ILE A 318 15.80 -4.67 -20.11
C ILE A 318 15.53 -5.69 -19.01
N THR A 319 15.78 -5.30 -17.79
CA THR A 319 15.38 -6.03 -16.58
C THR A 319 14.41 -5.17 -15.80
N TYR A 320 13.22 -5.71 -15.51
CA TYR A 320 12.14 -4.96 -14.87
C TYR A 320 11.29 -5.83 -13.96
N ARG A 321 10.44 -5.20 -13.15
CA ARG A 321 9.46 -5.88 -12.32
C ARG A 321 8.05 -5.65 -12.87
N GLN A 322 7.34 -6.74 -13.09
CA GLN A 322 5.93 -6.77 -13.45
C GLN A 322 5.08 -6.80 -12.19
N ALA A 323 4.04 -5.98 -12.12
CA ALA A 323 3.03 -6.08 -11.08
C ALA A 323 1.94 -7.08 -11.50
N LEU A 324 1.85 -8.21 -10.80
CA LEU A 324 0.90 -9.26 -11.16
C LEU A 324 -0.53 -8.86 -10.83
N PRO A 325 -1.48 -8.96 -11.77
CA PRO A 325 -2.90 -8.73 -11.51
C PRO A 325 -3.44 -9.63 -10.40
N ARG A 326 -4.36 -9.07 -9.58
CA ARG A 326 -4.95 -9.76 -8.42
C ARG A 326 -6.42 -9.37 -8.24
N LEU A 327 -7.19 -10.25 -7.63
CA LEU A 327 -8.59 -9.99 -7.26
C LEU A 327 -8.70 -9.94 -5.75
N ASP A 328 -8.82 -8.75 -5.18
CA ASP A 328 -8.97 -8.56 -3.74
C ASP A 328 -10.44 -8.43 -3.37
N ARG A 329 -10.82 -8.98 -2.22
CA ARG A 329 -12.19 -8.92 -1.71
C ARG A 329 -12.32 -8.04 -0.50
N LEU A 330 -13.34 -7.19 -0.54
CA LEU A 330 -13.85 -6.49 0.62
C LEU A 330 -14.97 -7.31 1.24
N ALA A 331 -14.85 -7.63 2.50
CA ALA A 331 -15.82 -8.40 3.26
C ALA A 331 -16.24 -7.66 4.54
N LEU A 332 -17.41 -7.99 5.05
CA LEU A 332 -17.98 -7.45 6.28
C LEU A 332 -18.06 -8.58 7.33
N ASN A 333 -17.60 -8.31 8.54
CA ASN A 333 -17.75 -9.24 9.67
C ASN A 333 -19.05 -8.96 10.45
N GLN A 334 -19.37 -9.83 11.41
CA GLN A 334 -20.59 -9.71 12.22
C GLN A 334 -20.58 -8.52 13.19
N GLU A 335 -19.42 -7.93 13.46
CA GLU A 335 -19.23 -6.72 14.26
C GLU A 335 -19.40 -5.44 13.42
N GLY A 336 -19.67 -5.55 12.11
CA GLY A 336 -19.81 -4.42 11.21
C GLY A 336 -18.48 -3.79 10.78
N GLN A 337 -17.38 -4.52 10.87
CA GLN A 337 -16.07 -4.07 10.42
C GLN A 337 -15.79 -4.60 9.01
N PHE A 338 -15.17 -3.76 8.19
CA PHE A 338 -14.70 -4.14 6.87
C PHE A 338 -13.31 -4.78 6.94
N VAL A 339 -13.14 -5.86 6.20
CA VAL A 339 -11.89 -6.62 6.12
C VAL A 339 -11.52 -6.80 4.66
N TRP A 340 -10.28 -6.45 4.32
CA TRP A 340 -9.69 -6.72 3.02
C TRP A 340 -9.01 -8.09 3.01
N LEU A 341 -9.33 -8.90 2.01
CA LEU A 341 -8.68 -10.18 1.75
C LEU A 341 -8.01 -10.14 0.38
N GLN A 342 -6.72 -10.42 0.39
CA GLN A 342 -5.93 -10.46 -0.83
C GLN A 342 -6.15 -11.79 -1.56
N GLY A 343 -6.30 -11.71 -2.87
CA GLY A 343 -6.42 -12.87 -3.72
C GLY A 343 -5.07 -13.46 -4.13
N VAL A 344 -5.10 -14.42 -5.03
CA VAL A 344 -3.90 -15.00 -5.62
C VAL A 344 -3.57 -14.24 -6.90
N ALA A 345 -2.39 -13.63 -6.92
CA ALA A 345 -1.90 -12.89 -8.07
C ALA A 345 -1.49 -13.84 -9.20
N SER A 346 -1.83 -13.49 -10.43
CA SER A 346 -1.45 -14.25 -11.63
C SER A 346 -1.53 -13.37 -12.86
N GLU A 347 -0.61 -13.53 -13.78
CA GLU A 347 -0.60 -12.82 -15.05
C GLU A 347 -1.87 -13.08 -15.90
N SER A 348 -2.31 -14.33 -15.97
CA SER A 348 -3.41 -14.74 -16.86
C SER A 348 -4.69 -15.15 -16.14
N ASN A 349 -4.62 -15.58 -14.88
CA ASN A 349 -5.77 -16.11 -14.16
C ASN A 349 -5.73 -15.75 -12.65
N PRO A 350 -5.86 -14.48 -12.29
CA PRO A 350 -5.95 -14.07 -10.90
C PRO A 350 -7.19 -14.68 -10.24
N ARG A 351 -7.05 -15.15 -9.01
CA ARG A 351 -8.15 -15.78 -8.26
C ARG A 351 -8.52 -14.97 -7.04
N SER A 352 -9.82 -14.80 -6.85
CA SER A 352 -10.36 -14.22 -5.62
C SER A 352 -10.08 -15.13 -4.42
N PRO A 353 -9.86 -14.57 -3.22
CA PRO A 353 -9.70 -15.37 -2.01
C PRO A 353 -11.01 -16.07 -1.67
N SER A 354 -10.91 -17.26 -1.08
CA SER A 354 -12.06 -17.91 -0.44
C SER A 354 -12.37 -17.20 0.88
N LEU A 355 -13.65 -17.07 1.17
CA LEU A 355 -14.11 -16.41 2.39
C LEU A 355 -14.56 -17.46 3.43
N PRO A 356 -14.19 -17.30 4.70
CA PRO A 356 -14.80 -18.06 5.77
C PRO A 356 -16.30 -17.70 5.91
N ALA A 357 -17.11 -18.62 6.44
CA ALA A 357 -18.56 -18.41 6.61
C ALA A 357 -18.91 -17.25 7.56
N SER A 358 -17.96 -16.81 8.36
CA SER A 358 -18.10 -15.67 9.28
C SER A 358 -18.02 -14.31 8.60
N LEU A 359 -17.71 -14.26 7.30
CA LEU A 359 -17.56 -13.03 6.53
C LEU A 359 -18.57 -12.98 5.38
N LEU A 360 -19.17 -11.81 5.19
CA LEU A 360 -20.02 -11.53 4.05
C LEU A 360 -19.19 -10.81 2.96
N PRO A 361 -19.05 -11.36 1.74
CA PRO A 361 -18.44 -10.62 0.64
C PRO A 361 -19.31 -9.40 0.27
N ILE A 362 -18.67 -8.26 0.10
CA ILE A 362 -19.35 -7.02 -0.32
C ILE A 362 -18.98 -6.67 -1.76
N ALA A 363 -17.68 -6.65 -2.05
CA ALA A 363 -17.18 -6.36 -3.38
C ALA A 363 -15.85 -7.07 -3.67
N THR A 364 -15.63 -7.35 -4.95
CA THR A 364 -14.32 -7.78 -5.48
C THR A 364 -13.74 -6.64 -6.29
N VAL A 365 -12.48 -6.29 -5.99
CA VAL A 365 -11.71 -5.28 -6.69
C VAL A 365 -10.65 -5.95 -7.55
N ALA A 366 -10.68 -5.68 -8.84
CA ALA A 366 -9.65 -6.13 -9.75
C ALA A 366 -8.46 -5.16 -9.70
N GLN A 367 -7.39 -5.60 -9.08
CA GLN A 367 -6.10 -4.90 -9.02
C GLN A 367 -5.37 -5.12 -10.33
N THR A 368 -5.56 -4.21 -11.26
CA THR A 368 -4.90 -4.25 -12.57
C THR A 368 -3.54 -3.55 -12.55
N TRP A 369 -3.23 -2.82 -11.47
CA TRP A 369 -2.04 -1.99 -11.30
C TRP A 369 -1.85 -0.95 -12.41
N ARG A 370 -2.99 -0.53 -12.99
CA ARG A 370 -3.14 0.55 -13.96
C ARG A 370 -3.98 1.66 -13.35
N ASP A 371 -4.10 2.79 -14.00
CA ASP A 371 -4.89 3.94 -13.53
C ASP A 371 -6.38 3.61 -13.27
N THR A 372 -6.89 2.58 -13.95
CA THR A 372 -8.29 2.16 -13.77
C THR A 372 -8.38 0.80 -13.07
N ARG A 373 -9.10 0.78 -11.96
CA ARG A 373 -9.49 -0.43 -11.24
C ARG A 373 -10.98 -0.66 -11.45
N THR A 374 -11.40 -1.91 -11.41
CA THR A 374 -12.83 -2.25 -11.49
C THR A 374 -13.31 -2.82 -10.17
N VAL A 375 -14.44 -2.29 -9.70
CA VAL A 375 -15.12 -2.78 -8.49
C VAL A 375 -16.39 -3.50 -8.94
N ARG A 376 -16.56 -4.74 -8.50
CA ARG A 376 -17.76 -5.53 -8.76
C ARG A 376 -18.40 -5.92 -7.44
N SER A 377 -19.71 -5.67 -7.33
CA SER A 377 -20.49 -6.17 -6.20
C SER A 377 -20.49 -7.71 -6.20
N ASP A 378 -20.21 -8.29 -5.03
CA ASP A 378 -19.95 -9.74 -4.86
C ASP A 378 -20.88 -10.36 -3.80
N GLY A 379 -21.63 -9.53 -3.07
CA GLY A 379 -22.53 -9.98 -2.02
C GLY A 379 -23.83 -10.57 -2.55
N VAL A 380 -24.29 -11.65 -1.92
CA VAL A 380 -25.64 -12.16 -2.11
C VAL A 380 -26.64 -11.12 -1.60
N ARG A 381 -27.59 -10.70 -2.44
CA ARG A 381 -28.59 -9.70 -2.11
C ARG A 381 -29.97 -10.31 -2.01
N VAL A 382 -30.75 -9.78 -1.08
CA VAL A 382 -32.20 -10.03 -1.08
C VAL A 382 -32.82 -9.30 -2.25
N VAL A 383 -33.57 -10.00 -3.07
CA VAL A 383 -34.33 -9.42 -4.19
C VAL A 383 -35.76 -9.20 -3.73
N PRO A 384 -36.27 -7.95 -3.67
CA PRO A 384 -37.64 -7.68 -3.34
C PRO A 384 -38.60 -8.33 -4.37
N PHE A 385 -39.76 -8.78 -3.92
CA PHE A 385 -40.75 -9.43 -4.78
C PHE A 385 -41.19 -8.53 -5.98
N SER A 386 -41.28 -7.22 -5.76
CA SER A 386 -41.56 -6.23 -6.81
C SER A 386 -40.50 -6.22 -7.93
N GLU A 387 -39.26 -6.50 -7.62
CA GLU A 387 -38.18 -6.58 -8.62
C GLU A 387 -38.30 -7.88 -9.43
N ILE A 388 -38.64 -9.00 -8.77
CA ILE A 388 -38.93 -10.26 -9.43
C ILE A 388 -40.07 -10.11 -10.42
N GLU A 389 -41.19 -9.42 -10.04
CA GLU A 389 -42.30 -9.11 -10.95
C GLU A 389 -41.86 -8.23 -12.14
N THR A 390 -40.97 -7.29 -11.90
CA THR A 390 -40.42 -6.44 -12.96
C THR A 390 -39.58 -7.24 -13.95
N ILE A 391 -38.74 -8.16 -13.46
CA ILE A 391 -37.96 -9.09 -14.28
C ILE A 391 -38.89 -9.97 -15.10
N ASN A 392 -39.89 -10.58 -14.48
CA ASN A 392 -40.90 -11.40 -15.19
C ASN A 392 -41.58 -10.63 -16.31
N ARG A 393 -42.08 -9.42 -16.03
CA ARG A 393 -42.69 -8.55 -17.06
C ARG A 393 -41.74 -8.22 -18.21
N ARG A 394 -40.44 -8.08 -17.95
CA ARG A 394 -39.43 -7.82 -19.00
C ARG A 394 -39.17 -9.09 -19.82
N ILE A 395 -39.18 -10.26 -19.20
CA ILE A 395 -39.04 -11.55 -19.90
C ILE A 395 -40.26 -11.76 -20.82
N ASP A 396 -41.47 -11.54 -20.31
CA ASP A 396 -42.72 -11.66 -21.09
C ASP A 396 -42.78 -10.68 -22.29
N ALA A 397 -42.13 -9.52 -22.17
CA ALA A 397 -42.04 -8.52 -23.24
C ALA A 397 -41.02 -8.85 -24.33
N VAL A 398 -40.17 -9.86 -24.15
CA VAL A 398 -39.14 -10.30 -25.10
C VAL A 398 -39.59 -11.58 -25.84
N GLN A 399 -40.60 -12.28 -25.35
CA GLN A 399 -41.28 -13.37 -26.03
C GLN A 399 -42.35 -12.83 -27.01
#